data_0f2b45c5fd72b47daa68acb8fa696e0b
#
_entry.id   0f2b45c5fd72b47daa68acb8fa696e0b
#
_cell.length_a   1.000
_cell.length_b   1.000
_cell.length_c   1.000
_cell.angle_alpha   90.00
_cell.angle_beta   90.00
_cell.angle_gamma   90.00
#
_symmetry.space_group_name_H-M   'P 1'
#
loop_
_entity.id
_entity.type
_entity.pdbx_description
1 polymer ?
#
loop_
_entity_poly.entity_id
_entity_poly.type
_entity_poly.pdbx_seq_one_letter_code
_entity_poly.pdbx_strand_id
1 'polypeptide(L)' 'MKTCHQFDTVRAEYVREIDFMLAHSQRHEGRPAAKSSAKTATSTKHRMARALSRHVERCLECG' A
#
# COMPACT_ATOMS: atom_id res chain seq x y z
N MET A 1 -13.41 -13.93 -0.90
CA MET A 1 -13.80 -12.80 -0.04
C MET A 1 -14.39 -11.68 -0.89
N LYS A 2 -15.54 -11.18 -0.49
CA LYS A 2 -16.18 -10.07 -1.18
C LYS A 2 -15.73 -8.76 -0.56
N THR A 3 -15.32 -7.79 -1.37
CA THR A 3 -14.87 -6.49 -0.90
C THR A 3 -15.87 -5.40 -1.32
N CYS A 4 -16.03 -4.40 -0.46
CA CYS A 4 -16.89 -3.25 -0.75
C CYS A 4 -16.12 -2.20 -1.55
N HIS A 5 -16.85 -1.21 -2.07
CA HIS A 5 -16.24 -0.11 -2.84
C HIS A 5 -15.19 0.65 -2.04
N GLN A 6 -15.46 0.91 -0.77
CA GLN A 6 -14.53 1.63 0.09
C GLN A 6 -13.22 0.87 0.29
N PHE A 7 -13.28 -0.45 0.47
CA PHE A 7 -12.11 -1.31 0.56
C PHE A 7 -11.26 -1.18 -0.71
N ASP A 8 -11.90 -1.29 -1.87
CA ASP A 8 -11.21 -1.22 -3.16
C ASP A 8 -10.56 0.15 -3.37
N THR A 9 -11.23 1.24 -2.96
CA THR A 9 -10.69 2.60 -3.07
C THR A 9 -9.45 2.76 -2.20
N VAL A 10 -9.52 2.34 -0.94
CA VAL A 10 -8.39 2.44 -0.01
C VAL A 10 -7.20 1.62 -0.54
N ARG A 11 -7.46 0.41 -0.99
CA ARG A 11 -6.42 -0.45 -1.55
C ARG A 11 -5.76 0.20 -2.77
N ALA A 12 -6.55 0.75 -3.68
CA ALA A 12 -6.05 1.39 -4.89
C ALA A 12 -5.15 2.59 -4.57
N GLU A 13 -5.50 3.38 -3.57
CA GLU A 13 -4.70 4.52 -3.14
C GLU A 13 -3.34 4.07 -2.60
N TYR A 14 -3.31 3.04 -1.75
CA TYR A 14 -2.07 2.49 -1.22
C TYR A 14 -1.20 1.87 -2.33
N VAL A 15 -1.79 1.10 -3.23
CA VAL A 15 -1.06 0.48 -4.34
C VAL A 15 -0.42 1.54 -5.21
N ARG A 16 -1.13 2.61 -5.51
CA ARG A 16 -0.61 3.72 -6.32
C ARG A 16 0.60 4.37 -5.65
N GLU A 17 0.52 4.60 -4.35
CA GLU A 17 1.61 5.17 -3.57
C GLU A 17 2.83 4.25 -3.55
N ILE A 18 2.62 2.96 -3.33
CA ILE A 18 3.68 1.95 -3.32
C ILE A 18 4.36 1.89 -4.70
N ASP A 19 3.58 1.85 -5.77
CA ASP A 19 4.11 1.81 -7.13
C ASP A 19 4.96 3.05 -7.43
N PHE A 20 4.53 4.22 -6.98
CA PHE A 20 5.29 5.46 -7.12
C PHE A 20 6.64 5.37 -6.40
N MET A 21 6.66 4.86 -5.18
CA MET A 21 7.88 4.70 -4.40
C MET A 21 8.84 3.70 -5.03
N LEU A 22 8.33 2.59 -5.55
CA LEU A 22 9.15 1.58 -6.21
C LEU A 22 9.73 2.12 -7.52
N ALA A 23 8.94 2.86 -8.29
CA ALA A 23 9.43 3.50 -9.51
C ALA A 23 10.54 4.50 -9.20
N HIS A 24 10.38 5.29 -8.13
CA HIS A 24 11.39 6.23 -7.67
C HIS A 24 12.69 5.50 -7.27
N SER A 25 12.55 4.39 -6.55
CA SER A 25 13.69 3.56 -6.15
C SER A 25 14.46 3.05 -7.38
N GLN A 26 13.74 2.59 -8.41
CA GLN A 26 14.37 2.11 -9.64
C GLN A 26 15.11 3.21 -10.40
N ARG A 27 14.55 4.42 -10.42
CA ARG A 27 15.19 5.57 -11.08
C ARG A 27 16.48 6.00 -10.40
N HIS A 28 16.60 5.78 -9.11
CA HIS A 28 17.74 6.19 -8.30
C HIS A 28 18.54 5.01 -7.77
N GLU A 29 18.55 3.92 -8.52
CA GLU A 29 19.26 2.70 -8.14
C GLU A 29 20.72 2.99 -7.80
N GLY A 30 21.20 2.42 -6.70
CA GLY A 30 22.55 2.63 -6.21
C GLY A 30 22.75 3.89 -5.37
N ARG A 31 21.71 4.73 -5.18
CA ARG A 31 21.78 5.94 -4.36
C ARG A 31 21.11 5.72 -3.01
N PRO A 32 21.51 6.47 -1.96
CA PRO A 32 20.85 6.36 -0.65
C PRO A 32 19.33 6.59 -0.70
N ALA A 33 18.86 7.49 -1.58
CA ALA A 33 17.45 7.77 -1.76
C ALA A 33 16.67 6.53 -2.22
N ALA A 34 17.28 5.68 -3.05
CA ALA A 34 16.65 4.44 -3.51
C ALA A 34 16.37 3.48 -2.35
N LYS A 35 17.33 3.32 -1.44
CA LYS A 35 17.18 2.46 -0.26
C LYS A 35 16.10 2.98 0.66
N SER A 36 16.04 4.29 0.87
CA SER A 36 15.02 4.93 1.69
C SER A 36 13.63 4.73 1.10
N SER A 37 13.47 4.92 -0.21
CA SER A 37 12.20 4.71 -0.91
C SER A 37 11.73 3.26 -0.82
N ALA A 38 12.65 2.30 -0.97
CA ALA A 38 12.31 0.87 -0.87
C ALA A 38 11.83 0.52 0.54
N LYS A 39 12.48 1.04 1.59
CA LYS A 39 12.05 0.82 2.97
C LYS A 39 10.67 1.43 3.22
N THR A 40 10.43 2.64 2.71
CA THR A 40 9.15 3.32 2.85
C THR A 40 8.05 2.55 2.13
N ALA A 41 8.32 2.01 0.93
CA ALA A 41 7.37 1.18 0.21
C ALA A 41 6.98 -0.07 1.02
N THR A 42 7.95 -0.73 1.66
CA THR A 42 7.68 -1.88 2.51
C THR A 42 6.82 -1.50 3.72
N SER A 43 7.13 -0.40 4.39
CA SER A 43 6.32 0.12 5.51
C SER A 43 4.90 0.43 5.06
N THR A 44 4.74 1.03 3.88
CA THR A 44 3.42 1.35 3.33
C THR A 44 2.62 0.09 3.04
N LYS A 45 3.25 -0.98 2.55
CA LYS A 45 2.59 -2.28 2.38
C LYS A 45 2.05 -2.82 3.70
N HIS A 46 2.83 -2.71 4.78
CA HIS A 46 2.39 -3.13 6.11
C HIS A 46 1.21 -2.29 6.62
N ARG A 47 1.25 -0.97 6.40
CA ARG A 47 0.14 -0.08 6.76
C ARG A 47 -1.12 -0.44 5.98
N MET A 48 -0.98 -0.73 4.69
CA MET A 48 -2.10 -1.14 3.86
C MET A 48 -2.73 -2.42 4.40
N ALA A 49 -1.94 -3.43 4.71
CA ALA A 49 -2.43 -4.69 5.25
C ALA A 49 -3.21 -4.48 6.54
N ARG A 50 -2.70 -3.65 7.45
CA ARG A 50 -3.39 -3.34 8.72
C ARG A 50 -4.68 -2.57 8.48
N ALA A 51 -4.65 -1.57 7.61
CA ALA A 51 -5.82 -0.75 7.31
C ALA A 51 -6.94 -1.59 6.69
N LEU A 52 -6.60 -2.46 5.75
CA LEU A 52 -7.56 -3.34 5.10
C LEU A 52 -8.11 -4.39 6.06
N SER A 53 -7.27 -4.96 6.92
CA SER A 53 -7.72 -5.92 7.93
C SER A 53 -8.72 -5.29 8.90
N ARG A 54 -8.43 -4.07 9.38
CA ARG A 54 -9.35 -3.34 10.27
C ARG A 54 -10.66 -3.03 9.57
N HIS A 55 -10.60 -2.67 8.29
CA HIS A 55 -11.79 -2.38 7.52
C HIS A 55 -12.69 -3.62 7.42
N VAL A 56 -12.11 -4.76 7.08
CA VAL A 56 -12.85 -6.03 6.95
C VAL A 56 -13.51 -6.43 8.27
N GLU A 57 -12.83 -6.22 9.39
CA GLU A 57 -13.37 -6.53 10.71
C GLU A 57 -14.61 -5.71 11.06
N ARG A 58 -14.71 -4.49 10.53
CA ARG A 58 -15.77 -3.55 10.86
C ARG A 58 -16.83 -3.40 9.78
N CYS A 59 -16.49 -3.76 8.56
CA CYS A 59 -17.38 -3.57 7.41
C CYS A 59 -18.31 -4.75 7.23
N LEU A 60 -19.63 -4.48 7.24
CA LEU A 60 -20.64 -5.51 7.05
C LEU A 60 -20.72 -5.98 5.59
N GLU A 61 -20.22 -5.18 4.65
CA GLU A 61 -20.27 -5.50 3.22
C GLU A 61 -19.09 -6.39 2.77
N CYS A 62 -17.97 -6.32 3.50
CA CYS A 62 -16.80 -7.16 3.23
C CYS A 62 -16.97 -8.51 3.92
N GLY A 63 -16.75 -9.59 3.18
CA GLY A 63 -16.86 -10.89 3.82
C GLY A 63 -16.86 -12.03 2.87
#